data_00421cf589f7107001211ece1901e2bb
#
_entry.id   00421cf589f7107001211ece1901e2bb
#
_cell.length_a   1.000
_cell.length_b   1.000
_cell.length_c   1.000
_cell.angle_alpha   90.00
_cell.angle_beta   90.00
_cell.angle_gamma   90.00
#
_symmetry.space_group_name_H-M   'P 1'
#
loop_
_entity.id
_entity.type
_entity.pdbx_description
1 polymer ?
#
loop_
_entity_poly.entity_id
_entity_poly.type
_entity_poly.pdbx_seq_one_letter_code
_entity_poly.pdbx_strand_id
1 'polypeptide(L)'
;MMRAISRRGMKMTERETRMETVAMLIQPGPNPEIVANAVKAAFPNLVVIEEQPESKGLFIRRRARKLGWVQALGQLATMLVSRYGKRFTAARAAEILEEFGANAGIDSSIRRLAVPSANSPDLLSALDDIRPAALLLVSTRMLKAETLAAITCPVLNLHAGINPQYRGLQGGYWSRVLSDEENFGATVHFVDAGVDTGGVLYQHRMKPSKRDTMHTYPLLQTASSTGIVVAALRDAVAGNLKPLKIAAPSRQWYHPPIWTWLWNGVTRGIW
;
A
#
# COMPACT_ATOMS: atom_id res chain seq x y z
N MET A 1 47.89 -10.86 -17.63
CA MET A 1 47.20 -9.58 -17.34
C MET A 1 45.72 -9.55 -17.80
N MET A 2 45.26 -10.36 -18.78
CA MET A 2 43.87 -10.38 -19.31
C MET A 2 42.83 -11.06 -18.44
N ARG A 3 43.17 -11.96 -17.49
CA ARG A 3 42.19 -12.67 -16.63
C ARG A 3 41.67 -11.86 -15.43
N ALA A 4 42.31 -10.78 -15.03
CA ALA A 4 41.90 -9.96 -13.88
C ALA A 4 40.81 -8.93 -14.23
N ILE A 5 40.75 -8.47 -15.49
CA ILE A 5 39.78 -7.49 -15.96
C ILE A 5 38.38 -8.14 -16.08
N SER A 6 38.30 -9.40 -16.54
CA SER A 6 37.05 -10.13 -16.68
C SER A 6 36.34 -10.40 -15.33
N ARG A 7 37.08 -10.72 -14.27
CA ARG A 7 36.49 -10.97 -12.95
C ARG A 7 36.00 -9.68 -12.23
N ARG A 8 36.66 -8.55 -12.49
CA ARG A 8 36.26 -7.26 -11.89
C ARG A 8 35.04 -6.67 -12.58
N GLY A 9 34.90 -6.82 -13.90
CA GLY A 9 33.73 -6.42 -14.68
C GLY A 9 32.49 -7.27 -14.37
N MET A 10 32.67 -8.60 -14.20
CA MET A 10 31.57 -9.49 -13.84
C MET A 10 31.04 -9.24 -12.40
N LYS A 11 31.91 -8.89 -11.45
CA LYS A 11 31.50 -8.53 -10.09
C LYS A 11 30.82 -7.16 -10.00
N MET A 12 31.17 -6.20 -10.85
CA MET A 12 30.45 -4.90 -10.91
C MET A 12 29.09 -5.06 -11.50
N THR A 13 28.89 -5.78 -12.62
CA THR A 13 27.58 -6.02 -13.23
C THR A 13 26.65 -6.82 -12.32
N GLU A 14 27.13 -7.84 -11.60
CA GLU A 14 26.33 -8.57 -10.60
C GLU A 14 25.94 -7.69 -9.43
N ARG A 15 26.80 -6.77 -8.99
CA ARG A 15 26.52 -5.83 -7.90
C ARG A 15 25.53 -4.74 -8.33
N GLU A 16 25.67 -4.22 -9.56
CA GLU A 16 24.73 -3.25 -10.15
C GLU A 16 23.34 -3.88 -10.37
N THR A 17 23.27 -5.09 -10.92
CA THR A 17 21.99 -5.81 -11.10
C THR A 17 21.30 -6.13 -9.77
N ARG A 18 22.08 -6.43 -8.71
CA ARG A 18 21.53 -6.64 -7.35
C ARG A 18 21.02 -5.35 -6.71
N MET A 19 21.68 -4.21 -6.95
CA MET A 19 21.25 -2.91 -6.42
C MET A 19 19.93 -2.41 -7.05
N GLU A 20 19.57 -2.90 -8.25
CA GLU A 20 18.33 -2.52 -8.94
C GLU A 20 17.15 -3.45 -8.66
N THR A 21 17.34 -4.55 -7.94
CA THR A 21 16.25 -5.45 -7.56
C THR A 21 15.44 -4.83 -6.44
N VAL A 22 14.14 -4.68 -6.64
CA VAL A 22 13.18 -4.28 -5.60
C VAL A 22 12.20 -5.41 -5.34
N ALA A 23 11.71 -5.51 -4.11
CA ALA A 23 10.66 -6.45 -3.74
C ALA A 23 9.39 -5.71 -3.35
N MET A 24 8.25 -6.28 -3.69
CA MET A 24 6.95 -5.84 -3.18
C MET A 24 6.31 -6.98 -2.39
N LEU A 25 5.84 -6.69 -1.19
CA LEU A 25 4.98 -7.58 -0.43
C LEU A 25 3.55 -7.08 -0.56
N ILE A 26 2.65 -7.94 -1.03
CA ILE A 26 1.27 -7.59 -1.31
C ILE A 26 0.29 -8.64 -0.78
N GLN A 27 -0.94 -8.23 -0.52
CA GLN A 27 -2.09 -9.13 -0.55
C GLN A 27 -2.75 -8.98 -1.94
N PRO A 28 -2.95 -10.07 -2.71
CA PRO A 28 -3.47 -9.98 -4.08
C PRO A 28 -4.77 -9.18 -4.19
N GLY A 29 -4.86 -8.36 -5.21
CA GLY A 29 -6.02 -7.53 -5.50
C GLY A 29 -5.72 -6.38 -6.46
N PRO A 30 -6.75 -5.69 -6.99
CA PRO A 30 -6.56 -4.68 -8.06
C PRO A 30 -5.56 -3.57 -7.70
N ASN A 31 -5.65 -3.01 -6.49
CA ASN A 31 -4.80 -1.89 -6.09
C ASN A 31 -3.30 -2.25 -6.05
N PRO A 32 -2.85 -3.30 -5.33
CA PRO A 32 -1.44 -3.67 -5.35
C PRO A 32 -0.94 -4.15 -6.72
N GLU A 33 -1.80 -4.75 -7.55
CA GLU A 33 -1.44 -5.17 -8.90
C GLU A 33 -1.14 -3.99 -9.83
N ILE A 34 -1.93 -2.90 -9.73
CA ILE A 34 -1.66 -1.65 -10.44
C ILE A 34 -0.27 -1.09 -10.06
N VAL A 35 0.04 -1.08 -8.75
CA VAL A 35 1.34 -0.62 -8.27
C VAL A 35 2.46 -1.53 -8.77
N ALA A 36 2.27 -2.85 -8.74
CA ALA A 36 3.26 -3.80 -9.23
C ALA A 36 3.58 -3.59 -10.71
N ASN A 37 2.57 -3.36 -11.54
CA ASN A 37 2.76 -3.08 -12.97
C ASN A 37 3.53 -1.77 -13.20
N ALA A 38 3.21 -0.71 -12.46
CA ALA A 38 3.91 0.56 -12.54
C ALA A 38 5.38 0.45 -12.06
N VAL A 39 5.61 -0.30 -10.99
CA VAL A 39 6.96 -0.57 -10.48
C VAL A 39 7.73 -1.45 -11.46
N LYS A 40 7.12 -2.47 -12.07
CA LYS A 40 7.75 -3.33 -13.09
C LYS A 40 8.26 -2.55 -14.28
N ALA A 41 7.49 -1.56 -14.74
CA ALA A 41 7.91 -0.70 -15.85
C ALA A 41 9.18 0.12 -15.54
N ALA A 42 9.40 0.48 -14.25
CA ALA A 42 10.56 1.24 -13.79
C ALA A 42 11.71 0.36 -13.28
N PHE A 43 11.39 -0.83 -12.78
CA PHE A 43 12.33 -1.80 -12.19
C PHE A 43 12.09 -3.19 -12.80
N PRO A 44 12.80 -3.52 -13.91
CA PRO A 44 12.60 -4.80 -14.60
C PRO A 44 12.84 -6.04 -13.72
N ASN A 45 13.66 -5.92 -12.68
CA ASN A 45 13.97 -7.00 -11.73
C ASN A 45 13.03 -7.04 -10.51
N LEU A 46 11.81 -6.52 -10.65
CA LEU A 46 10.80 -6.59 -9.59
C LEU A 46 10.47 -8.04 -9.24
N VAL A 47 10.43 -8.33 -7.93
CA VAL A 47 9.89 -9.57 -7.37
C VAL A 47 8.69 -9.23 -6.50
N VAL A 48 7.55 -9.86 -6.76
CA VAL A 48 6.34 -9.71 -5.95
C VAL A 48 6.21 -10.90 -5.01
N ILE A 49 6.05 -10.63 -3.72
CA ILE A 49 5.79 -11.62 -2.67
C ILE A 49 4.33 -11.48 -2.26
N GLU A 50 3.56 -12.53 -2.42
CA GLU A 50 2.11 -12.55 -2.16
C GLU A 50 1.83 -13.22 -0.81
N GLU A 51 1.26 -12.48 0.15
CA GLU A 51 0.82 -13.09 1.40
C GLU A 51 -0.60 -13.64 1.31
N GLN A 52 -0.85 -14.77 1.98
CA GLN A 52 -2.19 -15.34 2.05
C GLN A 52 -3.12 -14.47 2.90
N PRO A 53 -4.40 -14.32 2.53
CA PRO A 53 -5.39 -13.55 3.28
C PRO A 53 -5.54 -14.05 4.72
N GLU A 54 -5.70 -13.11 5.67
CA GLU A 54 -6.02 -13.45 7.06
C GLU A 54 -7.45 -14.00 7.18
N SER A 55 -7.67 -14.93 8.10
CA SER A 55 -9.01 -15.43 8.38
C SER A 55 -9.91 -14.31 8.92
N LYS A 56 -11.14 -14.20 8.36
CA LYS A 56 -12.12 -13.17 8.75
C LYS A 56 -12.46 -13.23 10.24
N GLY A 57 -12.53 -14.43 10.84
CA GLY A 57 -12.83 -14.62 12.25
C GLY A 57 -11.74 -14.03 13.16
N LEU A 58 -10.47 -14.24 12.83
CA LEU A 58 -9.35 -13.67 13.59
C LEU A 58 -9.33 -12.13 13.50
N PHE A 59 -9.56 -11.60 12.30
CA PHE A 59 -9.68 -10.16 12.06
C PHE A 59 -10.77 -9.52 12.93
N ILE A 60 -11.98 -10.09 12.95
CA ILE A 60 -13.11 -9.56 13.73
C ILE A 60 -12.83 -9.62 15.23
N ARG A 61 -12.32 -10.75 15.75
CA ARG A 61 -11.99 -10.90 17.18
C ARG A 61 -10.95 -9.87 17.64
N ARG A 62 -9.91 -9.64 16.82
CA ARG A 62 -8.90 -8.63 17.10
C ARG A 62 -9.50 -7.22 17.11
N ARG A 63 -10.40 -6.94 16.18
CA ARG A 63 -11.10 -5.65 16.09
C ARG A 63 -12.03 -5.43 17.29
N ALA A 64 -12.79 -6.43 17.68
CA ALA A 64 -13.68 -6.39 18.83
C ALA A 64 -12.95 -6.15 20.16
N ARG A 65 -11.75 -6.73 20.32
CA ARG A 65 -10.92 -6.45 21.51
C ARG A 65 -10.46 -4.99 21.59
N LYS A 66 -10.22 -4.34 20.44
CA LYS A 66 -9.71 -2.95 20.38
C LYS A 66 -10.82 -1.89 20.46
N LEU A 67 -11.96 -2.13 19.84
CA LEU A 67 -13.01 -1.14 19.62
C LEU A 67 -14.35 -1.49 20.28
N GLY A 68 -14.49 -2.69 20.86
CA GLY A 68 -15.74 -3.24 21.34
C GLY A 68 -16.55 -3.93 20.22
N TRP A 69 -17.45 -4.84 20.62
CA TRP A 69 -18.23 -5.67 19.69
C TRP A 69 -19.19 -4.88 18.82
N VAL A 70 -19.84 -3.85 19.37
CA VAL A 70 -20.79 -3.00 18.61
C VAL A 70 -20.09 -2.35 17.42
N GLN A 71 -18.96 -1.70 17.67
CA GLN A 71 -18.18 -1.06 16.60
C GLN A 71 -17.64 -2.09 15.58
N ALA A 72 -17.14 -3.22 16.06
CA ALA A 72 -16.63 -4.28 15.19
C ALA A 72 -17.70 -4.86 14.27
N LEU A 73 -18.92 -5.11 14.79
CA LEU A 73 -20.06 -5.58 14.01
C LEU A 73 -20.56 -4.52 13.03
N GLY A 74 -20.63 -3.25 13.46
CA GLY A 74 -20.98 -2.15 12.57
C GLY A 74 -20.00 -1.99 11.40
N GLN A 75 -18.70 -2.14 11.65
CA GLN A 75 -17.67 -2.12 10.60
C GLN A 75 -17.77 -3.34 9.68
N LEU A 76 -18.04 -4.53 10.23
CA LEU A 76 -18.28 -5.73 9.43
C LEU A 76 -19.49 -5.55 8.51
N ALA A 77 -20.58 -4.99 9.01
CA ALA A 77 -21.77 -4.69 8.21
C ALA A 77 -21.42 -3.75 7.04
N THR A 78 -20.65 -2.67 7.29
CA THR A 78 -20.16 -1.79 6.22
C THR A 78 -19.32 -2.55 5.19
N MET A 79 -18.43 -3.42 5.63
CA MET A 79 -17.57 -4.21 4.71
C MET A 79 -18.40 -5.17 3.85
N LEU A 80 -19.46 -5.78 4.40
CA LEU A 80 -20.35 -6.67 3.67
C LEU A 80 -21.19 -5.92 2.64
N VAL A 81 -21.83 -4.82 3.06
CA VAL A 81 -22.64 -3.97 2.16
C VAL A 81 -21.74 -3.37 1.07
N SER A 82 -20.56 -2.91 1.44
CA SER A 82 -19.53 -2.43 0.52
C SER A 82 -19.17 -3.44 -0.56
N ARG A 83 -19.07 -4.72 -0.20
CA ARG A 83 -18.78 -5.78 -1.19
C ARG A 83 -19.85 -5.87 -2.28
N TYR A 84 -21.13 -5.74 -1.91
CA TYR A 84 -22.22 -5.69 -2.88
C TYR A 84 -22.26 -4.37 -3.66
N GLY A 85 -21.90 -3.26 -3.02
CA GLY A 85 -21.85 -1.93 -3.61
C GLY A 85 -20.85 -1.79 -4.76
N LYS A 86 -19.77 -2.56 -4.76
CA LYS A 86 -18.73 -2.52 -5.80
C LYS A 86 -19.27 -2.70 -7.23
N ARG A 87 -20.34 -3.49 -7.41
CA ARG A 87 -20.97 -3.68 -8.74
C ARG A 87 -21.55 -2.38 -9.30
N PHE A 88 -22.04 -1.48 -8.45
CA PHE A 88 -22.60 -0.19 -8.86
C PHE A 88 -21.51 0.86 -9.18
N THR A 89 -20.30 0.63 -8.74
CA THR A 89 -19.15 1.51 -8.99
C THR A 89 -18.18 0.95 -10.02
N ALA A 90 -18.52 -0.19 -10.67
CA ALA A 90 -17.65 -0.86 -11.63
C ALA A 90 -17.32 0.03 -12.85
N ALA A 91 -18.31 0.77 -13.37
CA ALA A 91 -18.08 1.71 -14.47
C ALA A 91 -17.08 2.81 -14.06
N ARG A 92 -17.26 3.40 -12.85
CA ARG A 92 -16.32 4.42 -12.36
C ARG A 92 -14.94 3.84 -12.11
N ALA A 93 -14.84 2.61 -11.63
CA ALA A 93 -13.56 1.93 -11.47
C ALA A 93 -12.84 1.74 -12.82
N ALA A 94 -13.57 1.36 -13.88
CA ALA A 94 -13.02 1.24 -15.22
C ALA A 94 -12.52 2.59 -15.76
N GLU A 95 -13.29 3.67 -15.58
CA GLU A 95 -12.88 5.02 -15.95
C GLU A 95 -11.60 5.46 -15.24
N ILE A 96 -11.45 5.17 -13.94
CA ILE A 96 -10.23 5.48 -13.19
C ILE A 96 -9.03 4.73 -13.80
N LEU A 97 -9.20 3.45 -14.13
CA LEU A 97 -8.13 2.67 -14.75
C LEU A 97 -7.71 3.26 -16.10
N GLU A 98 -8.68 3.66 -16.93
CA GLU A 98 -8.43 4.31 -18.21
C GLU A 98 -7.75 5.67 -18.04
N GLU A 99 -8.24 6.51 -17.12
CA GLU A 99 -7.72 7.86 -16.84
C GLU A 99 -6.23 7.83 -16.48
N PHE A 100 -5.79 6.81 -15.72
CA PHE A 100 -4.40 6.67 -15.29
C PHE A 100 -3.59 5.66 -16.13
N GLY A 101 -4.16 5.10 -17.19
CA GLY A 101 -3.50 4.06 -18.01
C GLY A 101 -3.12 2.83 -17.18
N ALA A 102 -3.92 2.52 -16.14
CA ALA A 102 -3.62 1.46 -15.18
C ALA A 102 -4.32 0.15 -15.56
N ASN A 103 -3.63 -0.96 -15.38
CA ASN A 103 -4.19 -2.30 -15.58
C ASN A 103 -4.44 -2.99 -14.25
N ALA A 104 -5.68 -3.43 -14.02
CA ALA A 104 -6.04 -4.32 -12.94
C ALA A 104 -5.79 -5.78 -13.38
N GLY A 105 -4.65 -6.29 -13.03
CA GLY A 105 -4.16 -7.62 -13.37
C GLY A 105 -2.65 -7.57 -13.44
N ILE A 106 -2.01 -8.44 -12.67
CA ILE A 106 -0.55 -8.42 -12.55
C ILE A 106 0.10 -8.87 -13.88
N ASP A 107 1.12 -8.16 -14.32
CA ASP A 107 1.91 -8.54 -15.49
C ASP A 107 2.52 -9.93 -15.28
N SER A 108 2.27 -10.84 -16.21
CA SER A 108 2.71 -12.25 -16.15
C SER A 108 4.23 -12.41 -16.17
N SER A 109 4.98 -11.40 -16.62
CA SER A 109 6.45 -11.39 -16.59
C SER A 109 7.05 -11.12 -15.22
N ILE A 110 6.25 -10.68 -14.25
CA ILE A 110 6.70 -10.42 -12.88
C ILE A 110 6.93 -11.76 -12.16
N ARG A 111 8.14 -11.94 -11.61
CA ARG A 111 8.43 -13.07 -10.73
C ARG A 111 7.59 -12.97 -9.46
N ARG A 112 6.83 -14.02 -9.14
CA ARG A 112 5.97 -14.07 -7.95
C ARG A 112 6.40 -15.20 -7.01
N LEU A 113 6.35 -14.92 -5.72
CA LEU A 113 6.57 -15.87 -4.63
C LEU A 113 5.36 -15.81 -3.69
N ALA A 114 4.96 -16.94 -3.13
CA ALA A 114 3.87 -16.98 -2.16
C ALA A 114 4.40 -17.24 -0.75
N VAL A 115 3.88 -16.51 0.24
CA VAL A 115 4.20 -16.72 1.65
C VAL A 115 2.91 -16.84 2.48
N PRO A 116 2.90 -17.64 3.55
CA PRO A 116 1.71 -17.79 4.40
C PRO A 116 1.31 -16.49 5.09
N SER A 117 2.27 -15.62 5.39
CA SER A 117 2.04 -14.38 6.12
C SER A 117 3.20 -13.41 5.95
N ALA A 118 2.91 -12.11 6.01
CA ALA A 118 3.91 -11.05 6.15
C ALA A 118 4.84 -11.21 7.36
N ASN A 119 4.49 -12.09 8.30
CA ASN A 119 5.28 -12.35 9.50
C ASN A 119 5.72 -13.82 9.61
N SER A 120 5.74 -14.57 8.50
CA SER A 120 6.28 -15.93 8.48
C SER A 120 7.80 -15.93 8.27
N PRO A 121 8.51 -16.97 8.74
CA PRO A 121 9.93 -17.16 8.40
C PRO A 121 10.18 -17.21 6.90
N ASP A 122 9.21 -17.70 6.11
CA ASP A 122 9.30 -17.78 4.66
C ASP A 122 9.52 -16.41 4.00
N LEU A 123 8.93 -15.33 4.57
CA LEU A 123 9.19 -13.98 4.08
C LEU A 123 10.66 -13.61 4.25
N LEU A 124 11.24 -13.86 5.42
CA LEU A 124 12.65 -13.53 5.69
C LEU A 124 13.58 -14.36 4.80
N SER A 125 13.29 -15.66 4.64
CA SER A 125 14.04 -16.52 3.72
C SER A 125 13.97 -16.02 2.27
N ALA A 126 12.78 -15.64 1.79
CA ALA A 126 12.63 -15.07 0.45
C ALA A 126 13.40 -13.76 0.27
N LEU A 127 13.41 -12.88 1.29
CA LEU A 127 14.17 -11.62 1.24
C LEU A 127 15.68 -11.87 1.29
N ASP A 128 16.15 -12.87 2.03
CA ASP A 128 17.56 -13.27 2.07
C ASP A 128 18.05 -13.81 0.71
N ASP A 129 17.17 -14.53 -0.01
CA ASP A 129 17.46 -15.04 -1.36
C ASP A 129 17.45 -13.92 -2.40
N ILE A 130 16.46 -13.02 -2.35
CA ILE A 130 16.28 -11.92 -3.30
C ILE A 130 17.33 -10.82 -3.07
N ARG A 131 17.59 -10.49 -1.80
CA ARG A 131 18.44 -9.35 -1.35
C ARG A 131 18.03 -8.04 -2.04
N PRO A 132 16.79 -7.60 -1.90
CA PRO A 132 16.33 -6.41 -2.58
C PRO A 132 16.97 -5.14 -2.00
N ALA A 133 17.12 -4.10 -2.83
CA ALA A 133 17.53 -2.77 -2.37
C ALA A 133 16.46 -2.07 -1.53
N ALA A 134 15.20 -2.43 -1.73
CA ALA A 134 14.07 -1.95 -0.94
C ALA A 134 12.90 -2.96 -0.98
N LEU A 135 12.10 -2.97 0.09
CA LEU A 135 10.84 -3.69 0.17
C LEU A 135 9.68 -2.69 0.23
N LEU A 136 8.74 -2.75 -0.72
CA LEU A 136 7.53 -1.97 -0.72
C LEU A 136 6.35 -2.81 -0.23
N LEU A 137 5.60 -2.31 0.74
CA LEU A 137 4.36 -2.91 1.21
C LEU A 137 3.16 -2.23 0.56
N VAL A 138 2.21 -3.02 0.05
CA VAL A 138 0.94 -2.50 -0.48
C VAL A 138 -0.21 -3.42 -0.06
N SER A 139 -1.14 -2.91 0.73
CA SER A 139 -2.34 -3.64 1.20
C SER A 139 -2.02 -4.91 2.01
N THR A 140 -0.93 -4.93 2.75
CA THR A 140 -0.47 -6.06 3.56
C THR A 140 -0.98 -6.01 5.00
N ARG A 141 -0.76 -7.10 5.75
CA ARG A 141 -0.79 -7.07 7.21
C ARG A 141 0.38 -6.24 7.75
N MET A 142 0.21 -5.69 8.95
CA MET A 142 1.30 -5.05 9.67
C MET A 142 2.43 -6.05 9.93
N LEU A 143 3.66 -5.61 9.71
CA LEU A 143 4.84 -6.34 10.16
C LEU A 143 4.94 -6.25 11.70
N LYS A 144 5.30 -7.37 12.32
CA LYS A 144 5.68 -7.37 13.72
C LYS A 144 7.06 -6.74 13.89
N ALA A 145 7.31 -6.21 15.09
CA ALA A 145 8.59 -5.59 15.40
C ALA A 145 9.80 -6.52 15.13
N GLU A 146 9.64 -7.80 15.49
CA GLU A 146 10.69 -8.82 15.28
C GLU A 146 10.95 -9.05 13.78
N THR A 147 9.88 -9.14 12.97
CA THR A 147 9.99 -9.32 11.53
C THR A 147 10.65 -8.10 10.88
N LEU A 148 10.20 -6.89 11.28
CA LEU A 148 10.73 -5.65 10.74
C LEU A 148 12.23 -5.48 11.09
N ALA A 149 12.63 -5.82 12.31
CA ALA A 149 14.02 -5.75 12.77
C ALA A 149 14.95 -6.73 12.03
N ALA A 150 14.41 -7.85 11.52
CA ALA A 150 15.18 -8.83 10.76
C ALA A 150 15.35 -8.46 9.27
N ILE A 151 14.60 -7.49 8.75
CA ILE A 151 14.71 -7.05 7.35
C ILE A 151 15.85 -6.04 7.23
N THR A 152 16.79 -6.31 6.33
CA THR A 152 18.04 -5.55 6.18
C THR A 152 17.99 -4.40 5.18
N CYS A 153 16.92 -4.31 4.37
CA CYS A 153 16.72 -3.22 3.42
C CYS A 153 15.66 -2.22 3.92
N PRO A 154 15.61 -0.99 3.37
CA PRO A 154 14.54 -0.05 3.65
C PRO A 154 13.16 -0.65 3.36
N VAL A 155 12.23 -0.52 4.32
CA VAL A 155 10.84 -0.98 4.18
C VAL A 155 9.94 0.24 4.03
N LEU A 156 9.28 0.34 2.88
CA LEU A 156 8.38 1.42 2.51
C LEU A 156 6.92 0.91 2.46
N ASN A 157 5.97 1.78 2.65
CA ASN A 157 4.55 1.45 2.48
C ASN A 157 3.84 2.51 1.64
N LEU A 158 2.98 2.08 0.71
CA LEU A 158 2.00 2.94 0.07
C LEU A 158 0.71 2.91 0.89
N HIS A 159 0.35 4.04 1.44
CA HIS A 159 -0.86 4.24 2.23
C HIS A 159 -1.88 5.13 1.46
N ALA A 160 -3.13 4.67 1.35
CA ALA A 160 -4.23 5.44 0.75
C ALA A 160 -4.83 6.43 1.78
N GLY A 161 -4.04 7.43 2.11
CA GLY A 161 -4.34 8.51 3.04
C GLY A 161 -3.16 9.46 3.18
N ILE A 162 -3.43 10.71 3.56
CA ILE A 162 -2.39 11.71 3.83
C ILE A 162 -1.95 11.59 5.30
N ASN A 163 -0.71 11.16 5.51
CA ASN A 163 -0.09 11.07 6.83
C ASN A 163 0.47 12.43 7.29
N PRO A 164 0.42 12.72 8.58
CA PRO A 164 -0.06 11.91 9.69
C PRO A 164 -1.57 12.02 10.00
N GLN A 165 -2.35 12.85 9.26
CA GLN A 165 -3.74 13.17 9.57
C GLN A 165 -4.68 11.98 9.37
N TYR A 166 -4.45 11.17 8.32
CA TYR A 166 -5.36 10.10 7.89
C TYR A 166 -4.67 8.73 7.86
N ARG A 167 -4.05 8.34 8.99
CA ARG A 167 -3.44 7.01 9.18
C ARG A 167 -4.50 5.91 9.34
N GLY A 168 -4.20 4.69 8.95
CA GLY A 168 -5.05 3.52 9.15
C GLY A 168 -5.93 3.21 7.94
N LEU A 169 -7.25 3.22 8.08
CA LEU A 169 -8.15 2.75 7.04
C LEU A 169 -9.09 3.85 6.56
N GLN A 170 -9.38 3.84 5.24
CA GLN A 170 -10.35 4.75 4.62
C GLN A 170 -9.98 6.23 4.74
N GLY A 171 -8.68 6.57 4.61
CA GLY A 171 -8.20 7.96 4.72
C GLY A 171 -8.94 8.93 3.81
N GLY A 172 -9.17 8.55 2.55
CA GLY A 172 -9.94 9.37 1.60
C GLY A 172 -11.40 9.59 2.00
N TYR A 173 -12.07 8.56 2.55
CA TYR A 173 -13.44 8.72 3.06
C TYR A 173 -13.48 9.72 4.23
N TRP A 174 -12.57 9.58 5.19
CA TRP A 174 -12.57 10.44 6.37
C TRP A 174 -12.15 11.87 6.07
N SER A 175 -11.26 12.11 5.11
CA SER A 175 -10.95 13.48 4.66
C SER A 175 -12.18 14.17 4.08
N ARG A 176 -12.99 13.44 3.30
CA ARG A 176 -14.27 13.94 2.76
C ARG A 176 -15.27 14.23 3.88
N VAL A 177 -15.45 13.29 4.83
CA VAL A 177 -16.38 13.45 5.96
C VAL A 177 -16.01 14.65 6.83
N LEU A 178 -14.72 14.97 6.96
CA LEU A 178 -14.26 16.13 7.72
C LEU A 178 -14.20 17.42 6.89
N SER A 179 -14.64 17.40 5.62
CA SER A 179 -14.53 18.53 4.68
C SER A 179 -13.09 19.01 4.50
N ASP A 180 -12.13 18.10 4.65
CA ASP A 180 -10.70 18.32 4.49
C ASP A 180 -10.22 17.72 3.15
N GLU A 181 -10.79 18.24 2.05
CA GLU A 181 -10.55 17.72 0.71
C GLU A 181 -9.12 17.93 0.23
N GLU A 182 -8.43 18.92 0.77
CA GLU A 182 -7.01 19.19 0.46
C GLU A 182 -6.10 18.05 0.92
N ASN A 183 -6.52 17.26 1.92
CA ASN A 183 -5.82 16.08 2.40
C ASN A 183 -6.45 14.77 1.89
N PHE A 184 -7.09 14.81 0.74
CA PHE A 184 -7.45 13.61 0.00
C PHE A 184 -6.25 13.19 -0.88
N GLY A 185 -5.68 12.00 -0.64
CA GLY A 185 -4.49 11.56 -1.37
C GLY A 185 -3.87 10.30 -0.81
N ALA A 186 -2.62 10.06 -1.20
CA ALA A 186 -1.83 8.93 -0.74
C ALA A 186 -0.44 9.36 -0.25
N THR A 187 0.18 8.52 0.55
CA THR A 187 1.49 8.73 1.16
C THR A 187 2.38 7.52 0.94
N VAL A 188 3.62 7.73 0.54
CA VAL A 188 4.70 6.74 0.70
C VAL A 188 5.52 7.13 1.92
N HIS A 189 5.70 6.18 2.84
CA HIS A 189 6.39 6.41 4.11
C HIS A 189 7.23 5.20 4.50
N PHE A 190 8.19 5.39 5.40
CA PHE A 190 8.87 4.28 6.05
C PHE A 190 7.91 3.46 6.90
N VAL A 191 8.17 2.16 7.00
CA VAL A 191 7.45 1.28 7.92
C VAL A 191 8.15 1.27 9.27
N ASP A 192 7.36 1.46 10.33
CA ASP A 192 7.76 1.30 11.73
C ASP A 192 6.78 0.36 12.46
N ALA A 193 6.94 0.21 13.77
CA ALA A 193 6.08 -0.65 14.58
C ALA A 193 4.64 -0.11 14.76
N GLY A 194 4.37 1.14 14.38
CA GLY A 194 3.05 1.76 14.47
C GLY A 194 2.21 1.59 13.21
N VAL A 195 0.97 2.05 13.27
CA VAL A 195 0.09 2.06 12.09
C VAL A 195 0.31 3.36 11.33
N ASP A 196 1.00 3.25 10.19
CA ASP A 196 1.32 4.37 9.28
C ASP A 196 1.96 5.57 9.99
N THR A 197 2.86 5.30 10.96
CA THR A 197 3.54 6.31 11.79
C THR A 197 4.95 6.63 11.33
N GLY A 198 5.51 5.84 10.45
CA GLY A 198 6.87 6.03 9.95
C GLY A 198 7.05 7.32 9.14
N GLY A 199 8.28 7.76 9.04
CA GLY A 199 8.63 9.02 8.38
C GLY A 199 8.09 9.11 6.95
N VAL A 200 7.36 10.18 6.65
CA VAL A 200 6.77 10.42 5.32
C VAL A 200 7.88 10.75 4.32
N LEU A 201 7.86 10.08 3.17
CA LEU A 201 8.79 10.33 2.07
C LEU A 201 8.16 11.16 0.96
N TYR A 202 6.99 10.75 0.50
CA TYR A 202 6.24 11.40 -0.57
C TYR A 202 4.77 11.45 -0.26
N GLN A 203 4.10 12.51 -0.72
CA GLN A 203 2.65 12.64 -0.68
C GLN A 203 2.14 13.06 -2.06
N HIS A 204 1.04 12.49 -2.48
CA HIS A 204 0.29 12.92 -3.65
C HIS A 204 -1.14 13.26 -3.24
N ARG A 205 -1.56 14.49 -3.53
CA ARG A 205 -2.90 15.00 -3.26
C ARG A 205 -3.68 15.08 -4.57
N MET A 206 -4.96 14.72 -4.50
CA MET A 206 -5.87 14.77 -5.65
C MET A 206 -7.28 15.14 -5.19
N LYS A 207 -8.16 15.43 -6.13
CA LYS A 207 -9.56 15.74 -5.84
C LYS A 207 -10.44 14.60 -6.35
N PRO A 208 -11.25 13.94 -5.50
CA PRO A 208 -12.22 12.98 -5.96
C PRO A 208 -13.37 13.69 -6.69
N SER A 209 -13.97 13.04 -7.66
CA SER A 209 -15.19 13.51 -8.30
C SER A 209 -16.42 13.24 -7.42
N LYS A 210 -17.56 13.84 -7.75
CA LYS A 210 -18.84 13.54 -7.08
C LYS A 210 -19.31 12.10 -7.29
N ARG A 211 -18.77 11.40 -8.28
CA ARG A 211 -19.08 9.99 -8.60
C ARG A 211 -18.23 9.01 -7.79
N ASP A 212 -17.16 9.51 -7.14
CA ASP A 212 -16.29 8.68 -6.32
C ASP A 212 -16.90 8.43 -4.95
N THR A 213 -16.71 7.22 -4.46
CA THR A 213 -17.26 6.74 -3.19
C THR A 213 -16.19 6.02 -2.38
N MET A 214 -16.50 5.60 -1.17
CA MET A 214 -15.62 4.77 -0.34
C MET A 214 -15.11 3.51 -1.08
N HIS A 215 -15.82 3.05 -2.13
CA HIS A 215 -15.41 1.89 -2.92
C HIS A 215 -14.38 2.21 -3.98
N THR A 216 -14.40 3.44 -4.52
CA THR A 216 -13.48 3.87 -5.57
C THR A 216 -12.33 4.72 -5.04
N TYR A 217 -12.45 5.34 -3.85
CA TYR A 217 -11.37 6.15 -3.28
C TYR A 217 -10.02 5.44 -3.20
N PRO A 218 -9.92 4.19 -2.67
CA PRO A 218 -8.62 3.51 -2.63
C PRO A 218 -8.03 3.25 -4.02
N LEU A 219 -8.89 2.94 -5.02
CA LEU A 219 -8.44 2.73 -6.39
C LEU A 219 -7.92 4.03 -7.00
N LEU A 220 -8.68 5.13 -6.87
CA LEU A 220 -8.28 6.46 -7.34
C LEU A 220 -6.95 6.90 -6.72
N GLN A 221 -6.84 6.77 -5.37
CA GLN A 221 -5.64 7.13 -4.63
C GLN A 221 -4.43 6.30 -5.06
N THR A 222 -4.61 5.00 -5.29
CA THR A 222 -3.53 4.10 -5.72
C THR A 222 -3.10 4.39 -7.16
N ALA A 223 -4.05 4.42 -8.11
CA ALA A 223 -3.75 4.60 -9.52
C ALA A 223 -3.04 5.92 -9.81
N SER A 224 -3.49 7.02 -9.16
CA SER A 224 -2.88 8.34 -9.33
C SER A 224 -1.52 8.51 -8.63
N SER A 225 -1.17 7.61 -7.69
CA SER A 225 0.02 7.76 -6.84
C SER A 225 1.18 6.85 -7.23
N THR A 226 1.08 6.11 -8.33
CA THR A 226 2.16 5.21 -8.79
C THR A 226 3.47 5.95 -9.03
N GLY A 227 3.41 7.20 -9.48
CA GLY A 227 4.58 8.04 -9.72
C GLY A 227 5.42 8.30 -8.45
N ILE A 228 4.77 8.59 -7.32
CA ILE A 228 5.49 8.81 -6.05
C ILE A 228 6.06 7.50 -5.48
N VAL A 229 5.44 6.36 -5.78
CA VAL A 229 5.99 5.04 -5.42
C VAL A 229 7.29 4.79 -6.15
N VAL A 230 7.29 4.99 -7.48
CA VAL A 230 8.50 4.82 -8.30
C VAL A 230 9.61 5.77 -7.86
N ALA A 231 9.28 7.04 -7.56
CA ALA A 231 10.24 8.01 -7.05
C ALA A 231 10.87 7.56 -5.73
N ALA A 232 10.05 7.12 -4.76
CA ALA A 232 10.53 6.62 -3.47
C ALA A 232 11.43 5.38 -3.61
N LEU A 233 11.10 4.46 -4.51
CA LEU A 233 11.93 3.29 -4.77
C LEU A 233 13.24 3.65 -5.45
N ARG A 234 13.26 4.64 -6.36
CA ARG A 234 14.50 5.17 -6.94
C ARG A 234 15.43 5.77 -5.88
N ASP A 235 14.87 6.57 -4.97
CA ASP A 235 15.62 7.12 -3.85
C ASP A 235 16.12 6.03 -2.89
N ALA A 236 15.34 4.97 -2.67
CA ALA A 236 15.76 3.83 -1.88
C ALA A 236 16.97 3.10 -2.49
N VAL A 237 16.90 2.83 -3.79
CA VAL A 237 18.01 2.20 -4.55
C VAL A 237 19.26 3.10 -4.53
N ALA A 238 19.09 4.41 -4.67
CA ALA A 238 20.18 5.39 -4.63
C ALA A 238 20.72 5.70 -3.22
N GLY A 239 20.07 5.19 -2.15
CA GLY A 239 20.42 5.53 -0.77
C GLY A 239 20.08 6.96 -0.35
N ASN A 240 19.14 7.62 -1.04
CA ASN A 240 18.81 9.03 -0.90
C ASN A 240 17.50 9.30 -0.13
N LEU A 241 16.94 8.31 0.56
CA LEU A 241 15.70 8.45 1.30
C LEU A 241 15.81 9.53 2.38
N LYS A 242 14.93 10.53 2.33
CA LYS A 242 14.90 11.65 3.28
C LYS A 242 13.47 11.91 3.76
N PRO A 243 13.16 11.59 5.02
CA PRO A 243 11.83 11.86 5.57
C PRO A 243 11.51 13.35 5.61
N LEU A 244 10.29 13.67 5.23
CA LEU A 244 9.74 15.02 5.34
C LEU A 244 9.40 15.33 6.79
N LYS A 245 9.67 16.55 7.23
CA LYS A 245 9.21 17.07 8.52
C LYS A 245 7.80 17.64 8.33
N ILE A 246 6.79 16.94 8.84
CA ILE A 246 5.39 17.35 8.72
C ILE A 246 4.85 17.67 10.12
N ALA A 247 4.52 18.92 10.34
CA ALA A 247 3.88 19.39 11.58
C ALA A 247 2.36 19.42 11.36
N ALA A 248 1.68 18.31 11.65
CA ALA A 248 0.24 18.19 11.52
C ALA A 248 -0.32 17.25 12.58
N PRO A 249 -1.61 17.40 12.98
CA PRO A 249 -2.26 16.47 13.90
C PRO A 249 -2.22 15.04 13.37
N SER A 250 -1.93 14.09 14.24
CA SER A 250 -1.84 12.68 13.88
C SER A 250 -3.05 11.92 14.39
N ARG A 251 -3.79 11.26 13.48
CA ARG A 251 -4.99 10.48 13.85
C ARG A 251 -5.07 9.16 13.11
N GLN A 252 -5.38 8.10 13.85
CA GLN A 252 -5.64 6.78 13.29
C GLN A 252 -7.14 6.59 13.04
N TRP A 253 -7.49 6.19 11.81
CA TRP A 253 -8.84 5.95 11.37
C TRP A 253 -9.11 4.48 11.14
N TYR A 254 -10.39 4.11 11.14
CA TYR A 254 -10.88 2.75 10.92
C TYR A 254 -11.99 2.76 9.87
N HIS A 255 -12.43 1.59 9.42
CA HIS A 255 -13.66 1.53 8.63
C HIS A 255 -14.81 2.22 9.38
N PRO A 256 -15.62 3.04 8.71
CA PRO A 256 -16.81 3.58 9.34
C PRO A 256 -17.77 2.44 9.70
N PRO A 257 -18.41 2.46 10.87
CA PRO A 257 -19.52 1.56 11.14
C PRO A 257 -20.71 1.91 10.23
N ILE A 258 -21.60 0.93 9.98
CA ILE A 258 -22.69 1.04 8.99
C ILE A 258 -23.58 2.26 9.21
N TRP A 259 -23.90 2.61 10.45
CA TRP A 259 -24.71 3.77 10.78
C TRP A 259 -24.02 5.10 10.45
N THR A 260 -22.71 5.21 10.67
CA THR A 260 -21.93 6.42 10.30
C THR A 260 -21.84 6.56 8.78
N TRP A 261 -21.62 5.45 8.07
CA TRP A 261 -21.56 5.46 6.61
C TRP A 261 -22.90 5.85 6.00
N LEU A 262 -24.02 5.26 6.46
CA LEU A 262 -25.37 5.61 6.00
C LEU A 262 -25.72 7.07 6.32
N TRP A 263 -25.40 7.54 7.52
CA TRP A 263 -25.65 8.92 7.91
C TRP A 263 -24.94 9.92 6.99
N ASN A 264 -23.64 9.74 6.75
CA ASN A 264 -22.86 10.61 5.86
C ASN A 264 -23.34 10.50 4.41
N GLY A 265 -23.75 9.32 3.96
CA GLY A 265 -24.32 9.10 2.64
C GLY A 265 -25.60 9.91 2.42
N VAL A 266 -26.55 9.78 3.34
CA VAL A 266 -27.86 10.45 3.24
C VAL A 266 -27.75 11.96 3.45
N THR A 267 -26.97 12.42 4.44
CA THR A 267 -26.95 13.84 4.82
C THR A 267 -25.94 14.67 4.04
N ARG A 268 -24.89 14.06 3.50
CA ARG A 268 -23.76 14.77 2.84
C ARG A 268 -23.44 14.25 1.45
N GLY A 269 -24.08 13.18 0.98
CA GLY A 269 -23.77 12.53 -0.28
C GLY A 269 -22.39 11.83 -0.30
N ILE A 270 -21.81 11.51 0.87
CA ILE A 270 -20.50 10.88 1.01
C ILE A 270 -20.70 9.37 1.26
N TRP A 271 -20.65 8.60 0.19
CA TRP A 271 -20.88 7.15 0.18
C TRP A 271 -19.57 6.34 0.19
#